data_74a2f65a33149d228e8cc03a8e79295b
#
_entry.id   74a2f65a33149d228e8cc03a8e79295b
#
_cell.length_a   1.000
_cell.length_b   1.000
_cell.length_c   1.000
_cell.angle_alpha   90.00
_cell.angle_beta   90.00
_cell.angle_gamma   90.00
#
_symmetry.space_group_name_H-M   'P 1'
#
loop_
_entity.id
_entity.type
_entity.pdbx_description
1 polymer ?
#
loop_
_entity_poly.entity_id
_entity_poly.type
_entity_poly.pdbx_seq_one_letter_code
_entity_poly.pdbx_strand_id
1 'polypeptide(L)'
;MPTGNFGNIFAGFIAKKMGFPIGRLLVATNENDILDRFFKTGEYALGDVFRTNSPAMDIQVASNFERFLFYHFDEDANRLCGFMEEFARSGKASVDGPLPSDIFLSCSISQSDTEETIAEIN
;
A
#
# COMPACT_ATOMS: atom_id res chain seq x y z
N MET A 1 -6.72 5.62 -6.27
CA MET A 1 -5.87 5.03 -7.30
C MET A 1 -5.76 3.54 -7.04
N PRO A 2 -6.13 2.69 -7.99
CA PRO A 2 -5.91 1.25 -7.84
C PRO A 2 -4.43 0.97 -7.58
N THR A 3 -4.14 0.25 -6.51
CA THR A 3 -2.78 0.11 -6.00
C THR A 3 -2.39 -1.36 -5.90
N GLY A 4 -1.54 -1.81 -6.82
CA GLY A 4 -0.88 -3.11 -6.77
C GLY A 4 0.49 -2.98 -6.10
N ASN A 5 1.55 -2.82 -6.88
CA ASN A 5 2.93 -2.79 -6.39
C ASN A 5 3.41 -1.45 -5.82
N PHE A 6 2.51 -0.51 -5.57
CA PHE A 6 2.78 0.82 -5.03
C PHE A 6 3.51 1.80 -5.97
N GLY A 7 3.80 1.43 -7.22
CA GLY A 7 4.58 2.26 -8.13
C GLY A 7 3.95 3.62 -8.43
N ASN A 8 2.72 3.62 -8.93
CA ASN A 8 2.03 4.84 -9.34
C ASN A 8 1.73 5.77 -8.16
N ILE A 9 1.29 5.22 -7.03
CA ILE A 9 0.97 6.03 -5.86
C ILE A 9 2.25 6.59 -5.22
N PHE A 10 3.36 5.85 -5.30
CA PHE A 10 4.66 6.36 -4.89
C PHE A 10 5.11 7.54 -5.76
N ALA A 11 4.88 7.49 -7.06
CA ALA A 11 5.14 8.63 -7.95
C ALA A 11 4.33 9.87 -7.52
N GLY A 12 3.05 9.69 -7.15
CA GLY A 12 2.23 10.75 -6.59
C GLY A 12 2.77 11.31 -5.26
N PHE A 13 3.27 10.43 -4.41
CA PHE A 13 3.94 10.82 -3.16
C PHE A 13 5.19 11.68 -3.40
N ILE A 14 6.04 11.28 -4.34
CA ILE A 14 7.23 12.05 -4.71
C ILE A 14 6.85 13.40 -5.30
N ALA A 15 5.85 13.45 -6.20
CA ALA A 15 5.35 14.70 -6.76
C ALA A 15 4.86 15.65 -5.66
N LYS A 16 4.13 15.13 -4.67
CA LYS A 16 3.70 15.92 -3.50
C LYS A 16 4.89 16.45 -2.71
N LYS A 17 5.93 15.65 -2.49
CA LYS A 17 7.18 16.11 -1.83
C LYS A 17 7.90 17.19 -2.63
N MET A 18 7.79 17.18 -3.95
CA MET A 18 8.36 18.21 -4.83
C MET A 18 7.57 19.53 -4.82
N GLY A 19 6.45 19.58 -4.12
CA GLY A 19 5.64 20.80 -3.99
C GLY A 19 4.45 20.90 -4.93
N PHE A 20 4.13 19.85 -5.70
CA PHE A 20 2.89 19.84 -6.48
C PHE A 20 1.66 19.86 -5.57
N PRO A 21 0.58 20.58 -5.96
CA PRO A 21 -0.61 20.73 -5.13
C PRO A 21 -1.49 19.47 -5.17
N ILE A 22 -0.96 18.38 -4.68
CA ILE A 22 -1.65 17.10 -4.57
C ILE A 22 -2.26 17.00 -3.16
N GLY A 23 -3.53 16.67 -3.11
CA GLY A 23 -4.23 16.39 -1.87
C GLY A 23 -3.78 15.07 -1.24
N ARG A 24 -4.69 14.37 -0.55
CA ARG A 24 -4.41 13.04 -0.03
C ARG A 24 -4.40 12.00 -1.15
N LEU A 25 -3.53 11.02 -1.02
CA LEU A 25 -3.40 9.89 -1.93
C LEU A 25 -4.24 8.73 -1.41
N LEU A 26 -5.16 8.24 -2.21
CA LEU A 26 -6.00 7.11 -1.86
C LEU A 26 -5.39 5.81 -2.38
N VAL A 27 -4.99 4.95 -1.46
CA VAL A 27 -4.53 3.58 -1.72
C VAL A 27 -5.76 2.69 -1.81
N ALA A 28 -6.10 2.21 -3.00
CA ALA A 28 -7.22 1.30 -3.21
C ALA A 28 -6.71 -0.09 -3.60
N THR A 29 -7.05 -1.09 -2.80
CA THR A 29 -6.68 -2.49 -3.03
C THR A 29 -7.93 -3.35 -3.28
N ASN A 30 -7.73 -4.56 -3.77
CA ASN A 30 -8.77 -5.60 -3.76
C ASN A 30 -8.66 -6.45 -2.48
N GLU A 31 -9.13 -7.70 -2.50
CA GLU A 31 -9.02 -8.63 -1.37
C GLU A 31 -7.55 -8.90 -0.97
N ASN A 32 -6.60 -8.67 -1.88
CA ASN A 32 -5.16 -8.71 -1.58
C ASN A 32 -4.76 -7.37 -0.95
N ASP A 33 -5.06 -7.20 0.32
CA ASP A 33 -5.19 -5.93 1.02
C ASP A 33 -4.02 -5.58 1.94
N ILE A 34 -2.84 -6.13 1.69
CA ILE A 34 -1.65 -5.91 2.55
C ILE A 34 -1.36 -4.42 2.78
N LEU A 35 -1.51 -3.59 1.75
CA LEU A 35 -1.28 -2.13 1.86
C LEU A 35 -2.37 -1.44 2.65
N ASP A 36 -3.64 -1.80 2.44
CA ASP A 36 -4.75 -1.23 3.21
C ASP A 36 -4.60 -1.57 4.70
N ARG A 37 -4.28 -2.81 5.02
CA ARG A 37 -4.01 -3.24 6.39
C ARG A 37 -2.83 -2.46 7.00
N PHE A 38 -1.75 -2.28 6.24
CA PHE A 38 -0.61 -1.50 6.71
C PHE A 38 -1.00 -0.06 7.07
N PHE A 39 -1.71 0.64 6.17
CA PHE A 39 -2.09 2.04 6.43
C PHE A 39 -3.11 2.18 7.56
N LYS A 40 -3.85 1.13 7.89
CA LYS A 40 -4.79 1.13 9.03
C LYS A 40 -4.14 0.74 10.35
N THR A 41 -3.17 -0.17 10.33
CA THR A 41 -2.64 -0.81 11.55
C THR A 41 -1.15 -0.55 11.82
N GLY A 42 -0.39 -0.16 10.81
CA GLY A 42 1.08 -0.10 10.89
C GLY A 42 1.78 -1.44 10.71
N GLU A 43 1.03 -2.53 10.51
CA GLU A 43 1.58 -3.86 10.32
C GLU A 43 1.59 -4.26 8.84
N TYR A 44 2.77 -4.53 8.31
CA TYR A 44 2.98 -5.06 6.97
C TYR A 44 3.15 -6.58 7.08
N ALA A 45 2.09 -7.32 6.81
CA ALA A 45 2.03 -8.76 7.04
C ALA A 45 1.51 -9.51 5.82
N LEU A 46 2.18 -10.61 5.47
CA LEU A 46 1.70 -11.53 4.45
C LEU A 46 0.34 -12.10 4.83
N GLY A 47 -0.53 -12.27 3.85
CA GLY A 47 -1.81 -12.95 3.96
C GLY A 47 -1.98 -13.94 2.81
N ASP A 48 -3.17 -14.49 2.67
CA ASP A 48 -3.50 -15.33 1.53
C ASP A 48 -3.66 -14.50 0.26
N VAL A 49 -3.18 -15.01 -0.89
CA VAL A 49 -3.41 -14.40 -2.18
C VAL A 49 -4.73 -14.90 -2.74
N PHE A 50 -5.62 -13.96 -3.02
CA PHE A 50 -6.89 -14.23 -3.69
C PHE A 50 -6.75 -13.90 -5.18
N ARG A 51 -7.18 -14.79 -6.04
CA ARG A 51 -7.29 -14.52 -7.48
C ARG A 51 -8.58 -13.77 -7.75
N THR A 52 -8.46 -12.63 -8.41
CA THR A 52 -9.60 -11.77 -8.76
C THR A 52 -9.64 -11.50 -10.25
N ASN A 53 -10.65 -10.73 -10.68
CA ASN A 53 -10.77 -10.26 -12.07
C ASN A 53 -9.73 -9.20 -12.45
N SER A 54 -8.88 -8.79 -11.50
CA SER A 54 -7.83 -7.80 -11.71
C SER A 54 -6.45 -8.38 -11.36
N PRO A 55 -5.88 -9.28 -12.21
CA PRO A 55 -4.65 -9.99 -11.89
C PRO A 55 -3.45 -9.10 -11.57
N ALA A 56 -3.41 -7.90 -12.13
CA ALA A 56 -2.35 -6.94 -11.86
C ALA A 56 -2.35 -6.40 -10.41
N MET A 57 -3.47 -6.56 -9.70
CA MET A 57 -3.64 -6.19 -8.30
C MET A 57 -3.54 -7.37 -7.34
N ASP A 58 -3.41 -8.59 -7.85
CA ASP A 58 -3.33 -9.82 -7.05
C ASP A 58 -1.90 -10.06 -6.58
N ILE A 59 -1.44 -9.20 -5.67
CA ILE A 59 -0.08 -9.23 -5.12
C ILE A 59 -0.10 -9.32 -3.60
N GLN A 60 0.90 -10.00 -3.04
CA GLN A 60 1.16 -10.03 -1.59
C GLN A 60 2.24 -9.07 -1.15
N VAL A 61 3.20 -8.77 -2.05
CA VAL A 61 4.33 -7.89 -1.73
C VAL A 61 4.35 -6.77 -2.76
N ALA A 62 4.21 -5.55 -2.29
CA ALA A 62 4.29 -4.37 -3.15
C ALA A 62 5.76 -4.00 -3.36
N SER A 63 6.31 -4.29 -4.54
CA SER A 63 7.73 -4.18 -4.82
C SER A 63 8.31 -2.76 -4.69
N ASN A 64 7.48 -1.73 -4.77
CA ASN A 64 7.92 -0.34 -4.61
C ASN A 64 7.59 0.24 -3.22
N PHE A 65 6.99 -0.54 -2.35
CA PHE A 65 6.60 -0.06 -1.03
C PHE A 65 7.80 0.25 -0.13
N GLU A 66 8.88 -0.51 -0.27
CA GLU A 66 10.13 -0.24 0.48
C GLU A 66 10.71 1.14 0.19
N ARG A 67 10.48 1.69 -1.02
CA ARG A 67 10.91 3.06 -1.36
C ARG A 67 10.17 4.10 -0.53
N PHE A 68 8.87 3.91 -0.31
CA PHE A 68 8.09 4.76 0.60
C PHE A 68 8.58 4.60 2.05
N LEU A 69 8.83 3.37 2.50
CA LEU A 69 9.32 3.10 3.85
C LEU A 69 10.65 3.81 4.13
N PHE A 70 11.51 3.93 3.12
CA PHE A 70 12.75 4.71 3.26
C PHE A 70 12.48 6.14 3.71
N TYR A 71 11.52 6.81 3.08
CA TYR A 71 11.11 8.15 3.50
C TYR A 71 10.36 8.15 4.84
N HIS A 72 9.55 7.14 5.09
CA HIS A 72 8.84 7.02 6.37
C HIS A 72 9.81 6.87 7.56
N PHE A 73 10.94 6.23 7.35
CA PHE A 73 12.02 6.10 8.33
C PHE A 73 13.04 7.25 8.28
N ASP A 74 12.65 8.41 7.79
CA ASP A 74 13.51 9.61 7.71
C ASP A 74 14.82 9.36 6.93
N GLU A 75 14.73 8.58 5.86
CA GLU A 75 15.88 8.20 5.01
C GLU A 75 16.95 7.39 5.76
N ASP A 76 16.55 6.68 6.81
CA ASP A 76 17.43 5.79 7.57
C ASP A 76 17.44 4.39 6.94
N ALA A 77 18.50 4.09 6.18
CA ALA A 77 18.66 2.81 5.51
C ALA A 77 18.78 1.64 6.50
N ASN A 78 19.34 1.83 7.67
CA ASN A 78 19.48 0.77 8.68
C ASN A 78 18.12 0.37 9.25
N ARG A 79 17.24 1.34 9.51
CA ARG A 79 15.86 1.06 9.95
C ARG A 79 15.07 0.32 8.87
N LEU A 80 15.21 0.74 7.61
CA LEU A 80 14.57 0.06 6.49
C LEU A 80 15.06 -1.37 6.35
N CYS A 81 16.37 -1.60 6.38
CA CYS A 81 16.95 -2.95 6.32
C CYS A 81 16.42 -3.83 7.45
N GLY A 82 16.40 -3.34 8.68
CA GLY A 82 15.87 -4.07 9.84
C GLY A 82 14.40 -4.45 9.66
N PHE A 83 13.57 -3.54 9.16
CA PHE A 83 12.17 -3.80 8.85
C PHE A 83 12.00 -4.88 7.78
N MET A 84 12.74 -4.77 6.67
CA MET A 84 12.65 -5.72 5.56
C MET A 84 13.21 -7.10 5.94
N GLU A 85 14.27 -7.17 6.74
CA GLU A 85 14.80 -8.41 7.27
C GLU A 85 13.80 -9.12 8.19
N GLU A 86 13.15 -8.37 9.06
CA GLU A 86 12.10 -8.92 9.93
C GLU A 86 10.92 -9.44 9.10
N PHE A 87 10.49 -8.69 8.11
CA PHE A 87 9.44 -9.11 7.18
C PHE A 87 9.82 -10.37 6.41
N ALA A 88 11.05 -10.45 5.88
CA ALA A 88 11.53 -11.62 5.16
C ALA A 88 11.62 -12.88 6.06
N ARG A 89 12.00 -12.70 7.33
CA ARG A 89 12.17 -13.80 8.28
C ARG A 89 10.84 -14.34 8.81
N SER A 90 9.92 -13.46 9.19
CA SER A 90 8.69 -13.82 9.90
C SER A 90 7.39 -13.64 9.08
N GLY A 91 7.48 -13.03 7.89
CA GLY A 91 6.31 -12.70 7.07
C GLY A 91 5.54 -11.48 7.55
N LYS A 92 6.04 -10.79 8.58
CA LYS A 92 5.43 -9.56 9.09
C LYS A 92 6.47 -8.63 9.70
N ALA A 93 6.22 -7.33 9.61
CA ALA A 93 6.96 -6.29 10.32
C ALA A 93 6.03 -5.12 10.60
N SER A 94 6.28 -4.40 11.68
CA SER A 94 5.45 -3.26 12.09
C SER A 94 6.29 -2.00 12.19
N VAL A 95 5.66 -0.86 11.92
CA VAL A 95 6.27 0.45 12.15
C VAL A 95 5.85 1.01 13.50
N ASP A 96 6.78 1.69 14.17
CA ASP A 96 6.51 2.42 15.40
C ASP A 96 6.07 3.84 15.06
N GLY A 97 5.09 4.36 15.80
CA GLY A 97 4.62 5.73 15.66
C GLY A 97 3.47 5.90 14.64
N PRO A 98 3.02 7.15 14.46
CA PRO A 98 1.85 7.43 13.64
C PRO A 98 2.16 7.27 12.16
N LEU A 99 1.19 6.69 11.43
CA LEU A 99 1.21 6.66 9.97
C LEU A 99 0.76 8.02 9.41
N PRO A 100 1.22 8.39 8.21
CA PRO A 100 0.92 9.70 7.62
C PRO A 100 -0.51 9.77 7.05
N SER A 101 -1.51 9.81 7.93
CA SER A 101 -2.93 9.88 7.57
C SER A 101 -3.34 11.20 6.92
N ASP A 102 -2.51 12.23 7.04
CA ASP A 102 -2.64 13.49 6.30
C ASP A 102 -2.22 13.38 4.83
N ILE A 103 -1.42 12.37 4.49
CA ILE A 103 -0.94 12.10 3.12
C ILE A 103 -1.71 10.96 2.48
N PHE A 104 -1.95 9.87 3.21
CA PHE A 104 -2.58 8.66 2.69
C PHE A 104 -3.92 8.35 3.34
N LEU A 105 -4.84 7.91 2.51
CA LEU A 105 -6.03 7.16 2.90
C LEU A 105 -5.96 5.79 2.24
N SER A 106 -6.59 4.81 2.82
CA SER A 106 -6.65 3.48 2.22
C SER A 106 -8.04 2.86 2.29
N CYS A 107 -8.33 2.01 1.31
CA CYS A 107 -9.54 1.19 1.30
C CYS A 107 -9.27 -0.12 0.55
N SER A 108 -9.98 -1.16 0.94
CA SER A 108 -10.08 -2.41 0.20
C SER A 108 -11.47 -2.53 -0.40
N ILE A 109 -11.55 -2.96 -1.65
CA ILE A 109 -12.79 -3.10 -2.41
C ILE A 109 -12.86 -4.56 -2.87
N SER A 110 -13.98 -5.22 -2.59
CA SER A 110 -14.16 -6.61 -2.98
C SER A 110 -14.43 -6.77 -4.48
N GLN A 111 -14.24 -7.99 -4.98
CA GLN A 111 -14.60 -8.30 -6.36
C GLN A 111 -16.11 -8.12 -6.60
N SER A 112 -16.95 -8.48 -5.64
CA SER A 112 -18.39 -8.30 -5.78
C SER A 112 -18.80 -6.82 -5.85
N ASP A 113 -18.18 -5.95 -5.06
CA ASP A 113 -18.44 -4.50 -5.15
C ASP A 113 -18.05 -3.96 -6.52
N THR A 114 -16.96 -4.47 -7.09
CA THR A 114 -16.51 -4.09 -8.44
C THR A 114 -17.51 -4.56 -9.51
N GLU A 115 -17.98 -5.78 -9.41
CA GLU A 115 -18.97 -6.35 -10.33
C GLU A 115 -20.31 -5.62 -10.26
N GLU A 116 -20.78 -5.27 -9.07
CA GLU A 116 -21.96 -4.45 -8.86
C GLU A 116 -21.82 -3.08 -9.50
N THR A 117 -20.68 -2.42 -9.30
CA THR A 117 -20.41 -1.10 -9.90
C THR A 117 -20.39 -1.18 -11.43
N ILE A 118 -19.80 -2.22 -12.01
CA ILE A 118 -19.80 -2.44 -13.46
C ILE A 118 -21.24 -2.63 -13.97
N ALA A 119 -22.06 -3.38 -13.25
CA ALA A 119 -23.47 -3.61 -13.61
C ALA A 119 -24.29 -2.31 -13.55
N GLU A 120 -24.02 -1.43 -12.60
CA GLU A 120 -24.68 -0.11 -12.50
C GLU A 120 -24.33 0.83 -13.64
N ILE A 121 -23.08 0.78 -14.14
CA ILE A 121 -22.61 1.62 -15.24
C ILE A 121 -23.21 1.17 -16.58
N ASN A 122 -23.41 -0.11 -16.75
CA ASN A 122 -24.00 -0.70 -17.98
C ASN A 122 -25.52 -0.72 -17.93
#